data_45f15830f89051e3ccc2f2481627b2b2
#
_entry.id   45f15830f89051e3ccc2f2481627b2b2
#
_cell.length_a   1.000
_cell.length_b   1.000
_cell.length_c   1.000
_cell.angle_alpha   90.00
_cell.angle_beta   90.00
_cell.angle_gamma   90.00
#
_symmetry.space_group_name_H-M   'P 1'
#
loop_
_entity.id
_entity.type
_entity.pdbx_description
1 polymer ?
#
loop_
_entity_poly.entity_id
_entity_poly.type
_entity_poly.pdbx_seq_one_letter_code
_entity_poly.pdbx_strand_id
1 'polypeptide(L)'
;RLATALPSSGSRDWVDESWRIFASKRLVRFYEMEHALPVAAVVPALQEIRSMVERRGHLLSFPVEVRFTAADDATLSTAHRRESAYIAVHMFKGMDPAPYFADVEAIMREHDARPHWGKMHTRDAAELSGLYPNWKDFLSARDELDPGRTFANVYTRQIFGE
;
A
#
# COMPACT_ATOMS: atom_id res chain seq x y z
N ARG A 1 5.75 -9.10 23.17
CA ARG A 1 5.99 -8.73 24.59
C ARG A 1 7.27 -7.91 24.80
N LEU A 2 8.32 -8.09 23.98
CA LEU A 2 9.55 -7.27 24.09
C LEU A 2 9.33 -5.83 23.62
N ALA A 3 8.53 -5.61 22.57
CA ALA A 3 8.26 -4.27 22.05
C ALA A 3 7.45 -3.38 23.03
N THR A 4 6.69 -3.98 23.93
CA THR A 4 5.95 -3.25 24.99
C THR A 4 6.82 -2.97 26.24
N ALA A 5 7.96 -3.66 26.36
CA ALA A 5 8.87 -3.51 27.51
C ALA A 5 9.97 -2.46 27.28
N LEU A 6 10.15 -2.00 26.03
CA LEU A 6 11.13 -0.97 25.66
C LEU A 6 10.38 0.24 25.07
N PRO A 7 9.87 1.15 25.90
CA PRO A 7 9.27 2.38 25.39
C PRO A 7 10.33 3.16 24.60
N SER A 8 9.95 3.70 23.44
CA SER A 8 10.80 4.60 22.70
C SER A 8 11.16 5.78 23.60
N SER A 9 12.43 5.89 23.96
CA SER A 9 12.91 6.96 24.83
C SER A 9 13.03 8.27 24.04
N GLY A 10 12.06 9.15 24.18
CA GLY A 10 12.19 10.56 23.82
C GLY A 10 11.81 10.94 22.39
N SER A 11 11.43 12.19 22.22
CA SER A 11 11.29 12.88 20.95
C SER A 11 12.67 13.11 20.34
N ARG A 12 12.81 12.87 19.04
CA ARG A 12 14.01 13.20 18.28
C ARG A 12 13.62 14.14 17.15
N ASP A 13 14.05 15.39 17.30
CA ASP A 13 13.92 16.39 16.24
C ASP A 13 15.31 16.73 15.72
N TRP A 14 15.53 16.57 14.42
CA TRP A 14 16.74 17.02 13.75
C TRP A 14 16.41 17.49 12.34
N VAL A 15 17.21 18.43 11.84
CA VAL A 15 17.13 18.92 10.47
C VAL A 15 18.41 18.50 9.76
N ASP A 16 18.25 17.84 8.62
CA ASP A 16 19.35 17.45 7.74
C ASP A 16 18.86 17.48 6.29
N GLU A 17 19.73 17.19 5.35
CA GLU A 17 19.35 17.05 3.94
C GLU A 17 18.41 15.85 3.77
N SER A 18 17.38 15.99 2.91
CA SER A 18 16.31 15.00 2.75
C SER A 18 16.82 13.59 2.47
N TRP A 19 17.87 13.45 1.66
CA TRP A 19 18.46 12.15 1.36
C TRP A 19 19.13 11.48 2.57
N ARG A 20 19.61 12.23 3.54
CA ARG A 20 20.17 11.70 4.80
C ARG A 20 19.07 11.26 5.77
N ILE A 21 17.92 11.93 5.75
CA ILE A 21 16.78 11.61 6.62
C ILE A 21 16.08 10.35 6.11
N PHE A 22 15.80 10.29 4.79
CA PHE A 22 14.97 9.23 4.20
C PHE A 22 15.75 8.01 3.70
N ALA A 23 17.03 8.17 3.32
CA ALA A 23 17.87 7.08 2.84
C ALA A 23 18.52 6.29 3.99
N SER A 24 17.72 5.67 4.82
CA SER A 24 18.21 4.82 5.91
C SER A 24 18.54 3.41 5.44
N LYS A 25 19.62 2.82 5.99
CA LYS A 25 19.99 1.43 5.72
C LYS A 25 18.93 0.48 6.27
N ARG A 26 18.27 -0.28 5.40
CA ARG A 26 17.30 -1.32 5.78
C ARG A 26 18.02 -2.63 6.08
N LEU A 27 18.08 -3.02 7.35
CA LEU A 27 18.75 -4.25 7.80
C LEU A 27 17.83 -5.47 7.84
N VAL A 28 16.53 -5.25 7.93
CA VAL A 28 15.51 -6.30 7.96
C VAL A 28 14.82 -6.38 6.60
N ARG A 29 14.69 -7.60 6.08
CA ARG A 29 13.97 -7.86 4.83
C ARG A 29 12.53 -8.25 5.14
N PHE A 30 11.59 -7.70 4.39
CA PHE A 30 10.17 -7.97 4.56
C PHE A 30 9.43 -7.93 3.22
N TYR A 31 8.25 -8.52 3.21
CA TYR A 31 7.19 -8.27 2.23
C TYR A 31 6.31 -7.15 2.73
N GLU A 32 5.79 -6.35 1.84
CA GLU A 32 4.97 -5.19 2.18
C GLU A 32 3.75 -5.10 1.24
N MET A 33 2.61 -4.83 1.83
CA MET A 33 1.37 -4.46 1.14
C MET A 33 0.88 -3.15 1.73
N GLU A 34 0.44 -2.23 0.88
CA GLU A 34 -0.10 -0.94 1.31
C GLU A 34 -1.27 -0.53 0.42
N HIS A 35 -2.30 0.00 1.05
CA HIS A 35 -3.47 0.51 0.35
C HIS A 35 -3.84 1.90 0.86
N ALA A 36 -4.25 2.77 -0.07
CA ALA A 36 -4.81 4.09 0.19
C ALA A 36 -6.33 4.02 0.20
N LEU A 37 -6.96 4.42 1.29
CA LEU A 37 -8.41 4.44 1.45
C LEU A 37 -8.89 5.83 1.89
N PRO A 38 -10.19 6.17 1.72
CA PRO A 38 -10.72 7.43 2.22
C PRO A 38 -10.41 7.60 3.71
N VAL A 39 -10.02 8.80 4.15
CA VAL A 39 -9.66 9.06 5.56
C VAL A 39 -10.74 8.60 6.53
N ALA A 40 -12.02 8.76 6.17
CA ALA A 40 -13.15 8.33 7.01
C ALA A 40 -13.20 6.80 7.23
N ALA A 41 -12.59 6.01 6.33
CA ALA A 41 -12.61 4.56 6.41
C ALA A 41 -11.43 3.97 7.24
N VAL A 42 -10.45 4.79 7.65
CA VAL A 42 -9.24 4.28 8.30
C VAL A 42 -9.52 3.57 9.62
N VAL A 43 -10.37 4.14 10.47
CA VAL A 43 -10.67 3.56 11.78
C VAL A 43 -11.49 2.27 11.64
N PRO A 44 -12.58 2.22 10.86
CA PRO A 44 -13.29 0.97 10.58
C PRO A 44 -12.36 -0.13 10.02
N ALA A 45 -11.57 0.16 8.99
CA ALA A 45 -10.65 -0.81 8.40
C ALA A 45 -9.63 -1.36 9.40
N LEU A 46 -9.03 -0.51 10.25
CA LEU A 46 -8.11 -0.94 11.29
C LEU A 46 -8.77 -1.84 12.34
N GLN A 47 -10.02 -1.56 12.71
CA GLN A 47 -10.78 -2.39 13.64
C GLN A 47 -11.10 -3.77 13.03
N GLU A 48 -11.44 -3.81 11.75
CA GLU A 48 -11.67 -5.05 11.00
C GLU A 48 -10.39 -5.87 10.87
N ILE A 49 -9.26 -5.24 10.50
CA ILE A 49 -7.96 -5.90 10.44
C ILE A 49 -7.61 -6.49 11.81
N ARG A 50 -7.75 -5.73 12.89
CA ARG A 50 -7.47 -6.22 14.24
C ARG A 50 -8.32 -7.44 14.57
N SER A 51 -9.63 -7.35 14.36
CA SER A 51 -10.57 -8.43 14.61
C SER A 51 -10.29 -9.67 13.76
N MET A 52 -9.88 -9.47 12.51
CA MET A 52 -9.48 -10.55 11.60
C MET A 52 -8.20 -11.22 12.09
N VAL A 53 -7.17 -10.46 12.47
CA VAL A 53 -5.91 -10.98 13.00
C VAL A 53 -6.13 -11.82 14.24
N GLU A 54 -6.95 -11.33 15.20
CA GLU A 54 -7.30 -12.05 16.44
C GLU A 54 -8.06 -13.35 16.12
N ARG A 55 -9.04 -13.30 15.23
CA ARG A 55 -9.89 -14.41 14.86
C ARG A 55 -9.17 -15.51 14.07
N ARG A 56 -8.26 -15.10 13.15
CA ARG A 56 -7.49 -16.01 12.30
C ARG A 56 -6.19 -16.50 12.94
N GLY A 57 -5.76 -15.85 14.03
CA GLY A 57 -4.50 -16.21 14.72
C GLY A 57 -3.24 -15.84 13.94
N HIS A 58 -3.27 -14.80 13.09
CA HIS A 58 -2.08 -14.37 12.37
C HIS A 58 -0.97 -13.88 13.32
N LEU A 59 0.24 -14.37 13.10
CA LEU A 59 1.42 -13.94 13.82
C LEU A 59 2.07 -12.75 13.10
N LEU A 60 1.88 -11.56 13.65
CA LEU A 60 2.43 -10.34 13.07
C LEU A 60 3.88 -10.14 13.49
N SER A 61 4.76 -9.93 12.53
CA SER A 61 6.18 -9.65 12.74
C SER A 61 6.53 -8.16 12.76
N PHE A 62 5.59 -7.30 12.34
CA PHE A 62 5.72 -5.85 12.30
C PHE A 62 4.45 -5.16 12.77
N PRO A 63 4.56 -3.91 13.30
CA PRO A 63 3.39 -3.07 13.52
C PRO A 63 2.73 -2.69 12.18
N VAL A 64 1.45 -2.36 12.24
CA VAL A 64 0.72 -1.74 11.12
C VAL A 64 1.13 -0.26 11.07
N GLU A 65 1.48 0.22 9.88
CA GLU A 65 1.82 1.62 9.65
C GLU A 65 0.61 2.36 9.06
N VAL A 66 0.35 3.58 9.56
CA VAL A 66 -0.72 4.44 9.05
C VAL A 66 -0.14 5.81 8.70
N ARG A 67 -0.46 6.28 7.50
CA ARG A 67 -0.05 7.59 6.99
C ARG A 67 -1.24 8.33 6.41
N PHE A 68 -1.14 9.64 6.32
CA PHE A 68 -2.19 10.49 5.74
C PHE A 68 -1.58 11.40 4.68
N THR A 69 -2.35 11.67 3.62
CA THR A 69 -1.99 12.61 2.58
C THR A 69 -3.18 13.42 2.11
N ALA A 70 -2.92 14.65 1.68
CA ALA A 70 -3.90 15.46 0.99
C ALA A 70 -4.26 14.85 -0.37
N ALA A 71 -5.39 15.27 -0.92
CA ALA A 71 -5.76 14.96 -2.30
C ALA A 71 -4.78 15.60 -3.29
N ASP A 72 -4.59 14.96 -4.43
CA ASP A 72 -3.83 15.48 -5.57
C ASP A 72 -4.58 15.27 -6.90
N ASP A 73 -3.99 15.77 -8.00
CA ASP A 73 -4.59 15.69 -9.34
C ASP A 73 -3.83 14.73 -10.29
N ALA A 74 -2.82 14.01 -9.81
CA ALA A 74 -2.06 13.10 -10.67
C ALA A 74 -2.91 11.88 -11.08
N THR A 75 -2.94 11.56 -12.35
CA THR A 75 -3.88 10.64 -13.01
C THR A 75 -4.02 9.28 -12.32
N LEU A 76 -2.91 8.65 -11.98
CA LEU A 76 -2.89 7.35 -11.28
C LEU A 76 -2.40 7.45 -9.83
N SER A 77 -2.48 8.65 -9.22
CA SER A 77 -2.19 8.76 -7.80
C SER A 77 -3.22 7.99 -6.98
N THR A 78 -2.74 7.30 -5.96
CA THR A 78 -3.61 6.64 -4.98
C THR A 78 -4.43 7.63 -4.17
N ALA A 79 -3.99 8.91 -4.11
CA ALA A 79 -4.70 10.04 -3.49
C ALA A 79 -5.45 10.93 -4.51
N HIS A 80 -5.58 10.49 -5.78
CA HIS A 80 -6.25 11.28 -6.81
C HIS A 80 -7.65 11.70 -6.38
N ARG A 81 -7.85 13.02 -6.25
CA ARG A 81 -9.11 13.72 -5.90
C ARG A 81 -9.75 13.27 -4.57
N ARG A 82 -8.97 12.74 -3.63
CA ARG A 82 -9.48 12.42 -2.29
C ARG A 82 -8.37 12.47 -1.25
N GLU A 83 -8.65 13.03 -0.08
CA GLU A 83 -7.81 12.85 1.09
C GLU A 83 -7.75 11.38 1.46
N SER A 84 -6.56 10.85 1.61
CA SER A 84 -6.35 9.42 1.76
C SER A 84 -5.56 9.10 3.03
N ALA A 85 -5.95 8.02 3.69
CA ALA A 85 -5.15 7.34 4.68
C ALA A 85 -4.51 6.09 4.04
N TYR A 86 -3.26 5.83 4.35
CA TYR A 86 -2.56 4.63 3.89
C TYR A 86 -2.42 3.67 5.06
N ILE A 87 -2.77 2.42 4.84
CA ILE A 87 -2.52 1.33 5.77
C ILE A 87 -1.50 0.40 5.14
N ALA A 88 -0.31 0.30 5.75
CA ALA A 88 0.74 -0.60 5.32
C ALA A 88 0.91 -1.74 6.32
N VAL A 89 0.96 -2.96 5.79
CA VAL A 89 1.18 -4.19 6.53
C VAL A 89 2.43 -4.89 6.03
N HIS A 90 3.16 -5.51 6.94
CA HIS A 90 4.46 -6.09 6.66
C HIS A 90 4.54 -7.51 7.18
N MET A 91 5.33 -8.34 6.50
CA MET A 91 5.68 -9.68 6.95
C MET A 91 7.17 -9.92 6.77
N PHE A 92 7.84 -10.45 7.79
CA PHE A 92 9.25 -10.82 7.69
C PHE A 92 9.49 -11.82 6.56
N LYS A 93 10.54 -11.64 5.78
CA LYS A 93 10.81 -12.43 4.57
C LYS A 93 10.97 -13.95 4.83
N GLY A 94 11.23 -14.35 6.06
CA GLY A 94 11.27 -15.77 6.47
C GLY A 94 9.89 -16.38 6.78
N MET A 95 8.79 -15.62 6.64
CA MET A 95 7.42 -16.06 6.90
C MET A 95 6.60 -15.96 5.61
N ASP A 96 5.55 -16.78 5.50
CA ASP A 96 4.62 -16.70 4.37
C ASP A 96 3.65 -15.52 4.54
N PRO A 97 3.68 -14.51 3.65
CA PRO A 97 2.78 -13.36 3.72
C PRO A 97 1.38 -13.67 3.19
N ALA A 98 1.22 -14.69 2.34
CA ALA A 98 0.03 -14.87 1.51
C ALA A 98 -1.28 -14.94 2.31
N PRO A 99 -1.42 -15.73 3.39
CA PRO A 99 -2.68 -15.79 4.13
C PRO A 99 -3.07 -14.45 4.77
N TYR A 100 -2.10 -13.77 5.40
CA TYR A 100 -2.34 -12.50 6.06
C TYR A 100 -2.65 -11.38 5.05
N PHE A 101 -1.89 -11.31 3.96
CA PHE A 101 -2.09 -10.28 2.94
C PHE A 101 -3.40 -10.47 2.18
N ALA A 102 -3.81 -11.71 1.90
CA ALA A 102 -5.11 -11.99 1.29
C ALA A 102 -6.27 -11.52 2.18
N ASP A 103 -6.22 -11.80 3.48
CA ASP A 103 -7.24 -11.36 4.43
C ASP A 103 -7.29 -9.83 4.57
N VAL A 104 -6.13 -9.15 4.61
CA VAL A 104 -6.06 -7.68 4.64
C VAL A 104 -6.58 -7.09 3.34
N GLU A 105 -6.16 -7.62 2.19
CA GLU A 105 -6.59 -7.09 0.89
C GLU A 105 -8.10 -7.25 0.68
N ALA A 106 -8.72 -8.32 1.20
CA ALA A 106 -10.17 -8.48 1.19
C ALA A 106 -10.87 -7.34 1.95
N ILE A 107 -10.39 -6.99 3.14
CA ILE A 107 -10.91 -5.85 3.91
C ILE A 107 -10.69 -4.54 3.12
N MET A 108 -9.51 -4.33 2.52
CA MET A 108 -9.24 -3.12 1.75
C MET A 108 -10.17 -2.96 0.53
N ARG A 109 -10.62 -4.07 -0.09
CA ARG A 109 -11.61 -4.04 -1.17
C ARG A 109 -12.95 -3.45 -0.73
N GLU A 110 -13.41 -3.79 0.45
CA GLU A 110 -14.69 -3.31 1.01
C GLU A 110 -14.64 -1.80 1.37
N HIS A 111 -13.45 -1.23 1.51
CA HIS A 111 -13.23 0.17 1.86
C HIS A 111 -12.78 1.05 0.68
N ASP A 112 -13.06 0.66 -0.56
CA ASP A 112 -12.71 1.42 -1.77
C ASP A 112 -11.21 1.81 -1.82
N ALA A 113 -10.35 0.91 -1.35
CA ALA A 113 -8.94 1.17 -1.24
C ALA A 113 -8.20 0.95 -2.56
N ARG A 114 -7.26 1.86 -2.87
CA ARG A 114 -6.36 1.80 -4.01
C ARG A 114 -5.01 1.21 -3.59
N PRO A 115 -4.50 0.16 -4.25
CA PRO A 115 -3.22 -0.43 -3.90
C PRO A 115 -2.06 0.50 -4.27
N HIS A 116 -0.99 0.46 -3.48
CA HIS A 116 0.25 1.13 -3.82
C HIS A 116 0.97 0.40 -4.96
N TRP A 117 1.26 1.10 -6.07
CA TRP A 117 1.81 0.55 -7.31
C TRP A 117 3.13 -0.23 -7.17
N GLY A 118 3.95 0.11 -6.20
CA GLY A 118 5.27 -0.52 -6.00
C GLY A 118 5.28 -1.57 -4.89
N LYS A 119 4.13 -2.00 -4.37
CA LYS A 119 4.00 -2.98 -3.28
C LYS A 119 3.12 -4.16 -3.69
N MET A 120 2.99 -5.16 -2.81
CA MET A 120 2.23 -6.36 -3.14
C MET A 120 0.73 -6.10 -3.15
N HIS A 121 0.05 -6.60 -4.17
CA HIS A 121 -1.40 -6.68 -4.28
C HIS A 121 -1.78 -7.70 -5.35
N THR A 122 -3.03 -8.13 -5.38
CA THR A 122 -3.53 -9.11 -6.36
C THR A 122 -4.49 -8.51 -7.38
N ARG A 123 -4.78 -7.20 -7.32
CA ARG A 123 -5.71 -6.55 -8.24
C ARG A 123 -5.20 -6.59 -9.68
N ASP A 124 -6.13 -6.77 -10.60
CA ASP A 124 -5.93 -6.75 -12.03
C ASP A 124 -6.46 -5.47 -12.70
N ALA A 125 -6.34 -5.41 -14.03
CA ALA A 125 -6.80 -4.28 -14.83
C ALA A 125 -8.30 -4.00 -14.69
N ALA A 126 -9.12 -5.04 -14.57
CA ALA A 126 -10.58 -4.88 -14.46
C ALA A 126 -10.95 -4.18 -13.15
N GLU A 127 -10.39 -4.63 -12.03
CA GLU A 127 -10.59 -3.99 -10.73
C GLU A 127 -10.01 -2.58 -10.68
N LEU A 128 -8.76 -2.40 -11.17
CA LEU A 128 -8.06 -1.11 -11.11
C LEU A 128 -8.73 -0.05 -11.97
N SER A 129 -9.25 -0.40 -13.13
CA SER A 129 -9.98 0.53 -14.01
C SER A 129 -11.19 1.17 -13.34
N GLY A 130 -11.84 0.48 -12.41
CA GLY A 130 -12.95 1.01 -11.63
C GLY A 130 -12.53 1.96 -10.50
N LEU A 131 -11.26 1.92 -10.07
CA LEU A 131 -10.74 2.70 -8.94
C LEU A 131 -10.16 4.07 -9.36
N TYR A 132 -9.77 4.21 -10.63
CA TYR A 132 -9.09 5.41 -11.14
C TYR A 132 -9.92 6.09 -12.23
N PRO A 133 -10.50 7.28 -11.98
CA PRO A 133 -11.36 7.97 -12.95
C PRO A 133 -10.71 8.24 -14.30
N ASN A 134 -9.40 8.54 -14.29
CA ASN A 134 -8.64 8.88 -15.50
C ASN A 134 -7.86 7.67 -16.09
N TRP A 135 -8.32 6.45 -15.81
CA TRP A 135 -7.68 5.23 -16.28
C TRP A 135 -7.50 5.18 -17.80
N LYS A 136 -8.54 5.54 -18.54
CA LYS A 136 -8.51 5.54 -20.01
C LYS A 136 -7.54 6.57 -20.58
N ASP A 137 -7.48 7.75 -19.96
CA ASP A 137 -6.56 8.80 -20.39
C ASP A 137 -5.10 8.36 -20.22
N PHE A 138 -4.80 7.68 -19.10
CA PHE A 138 -3.49 7.09 -18.90
C PHE A 138 -3.16 6.03 -19.95
N LEU A 139 -4.07 5.11 -20.26
CA LEU A 139 -3.84 4.09 -21.28
C LEU A 139 -3.63 4.71 -22.65
N SER A 140 -4.40 5.74 -23.02
CA SER A 140 -4.22 6.45 -24.29
C SER A 140 -2.83 7.10 -24.40
N ALA A 141 -2.40 7.80 -23.35
CA ALA A 141 -1.06 8.39 -23.31
C ALA A 141 0.04 7.31 -23.37
N ARG A 142 -0.15 6.17 -22.71
CA ARG A 142 0.77 5.04 -22.75
C ARG A 142 0.86 4.44 -24.16
N ASP A 143 -0.28 4.31 -24.86
CA ASP A 143 -0.34 3.79 -26.23
C ASP A 143 0.41 4.69 -27.21
N GLU A 144 0.32 6.00 -27.01
CA GLU A 144 1.04 6.99 -27.81
C GLU A 144 2.55 6.98 -27.55
N LEU A 145 2.96 6.91 -26.27
CA LEU A 145 4.36 7.05 -25.84
C LEU A 145 5.15 5.73 -25.92
N ASP A 146 4.48 4.60 -25.74
CA ASP A 146 5.11 3.26 -25.80
C ASP A 146 4.26 2.27 -26.63
N PRO A 147 4.06 2.54 -27.94
CA PRO A 147 3.24 1.67 -28.80
C PRO A 147 3.83 0.26 -28.94
N GLY A 148 5.15 0.13 -28.79
CA GLY A 148 5.86 -1.16 -28.84
C GLY A 148 5.89 -1.91 -27.51
N ARG A 149 5.33 -1.37 -26.45
CA ARG A 149 5.34 -1.99 -25.09
C ARG A 149 6.74 -2.32 -24.59
N THR A 150 7.71 -1.46 -24.87
CA THR A 150 9.12 -1.62 -24.48
C THR A 150 9.29 -1.76 -22.97
N PHE A 151 8.45 -1.08 -22.19
CA PHE A 151 8.48 -1.12 -20.72
C PHE A 151 7.54 -2.16 -20.10
N ALA A 152 6.92 -3.03 -20.92
CA ALA A 152 6.04 -4.06 -20.41
C ALA A 152 6.82 -5.17 -19.68
N ASN A 153 6.25 -5.65 -18.57
CA ASN A 153 6.72 -6.80 -17.80
C ASN A 153 5.52 -7.58 -17.25
N VAL A 154 5.75 -8.66 -16.52
CA VAL A 154 4.67 -9.50 -15.97
C VAL A 154 3.69 -8.68 -15.13
N TYR A 155 4.19 -7.81 -14.27
CA TYR A 155 3.36 -6.97 -13.41
C TYR A 155 2.55 -5.93 -14.23
N THR A 156 3.19 -5.20 -15.14
CA THR A 156 2.46 -4.20 -15.95
C THR A 156 1.42 -4.84 -16.87
N ARG A 157 1.65 -6.07 -17.36
CA ARG A 157 0.63 -6.81 -18.12
C ARG A 157 -0.59 -7.16 -17.26
N GLN A 158 -0.35 -7.62 -16.03
CA GLN A 158 -1.43 -7.90 -15.08
C GLN A 158 -2.29 -6.66 -14.79
N ILE A 159 -1.64 -5.55 -14.45
CA ILE A 159 -2.35 -4.35 -13.99
C ILE A 159 -2.96 -3.52 -15.12
N PHE A 160 -2.52 -3.65 -16.37
CA PHE A 160 -3.05 -2.93 -17.53
C PHE A 160 -3.81 -3.81 -18.52
N GLY A 161 -3.86 -5.14 -18.31
CA GLY A 161 -4.69 -6.05 -19.10
C GLY A 161 -4.11 -6.42 -20.46
N GLU A 162 -2.80 -6.70 -20.54
CA GLU A 162 -2.07 -7.06 -21.77
C GLU A 162 -1.73 -8.56 -21.82
#